data_ebf81f25f815f03370b06ab6ab1a0f24
#
_entry.id   ebf81f25f815f03370b06ab6ab1a0f24
#
_cell.length_a   1.000
_cell.length_b   1.000
_cell.length_c   1.000
_cell.angle_alpha   90.00
_cell.angle_beta   90.00
_cell.angle_gamma   90.00
#
_symmetry.space_group_name_H-M   'P 1'
#
loop_
_entity.id
_entity.type
_entity.pdbx_description
1 polymer ?
#
loop_
_entity_poly.entity_id
_entity_poly.type
_entity_poly.pdbx_seq_one_letter_code
_entity_poly.pdbx_strand_id
1 'polypeptide(L)'
;DLYSNRGMDVTPVAQGAPTPETEFVLKKFGIAAPQVVADVAGKDVYLVDYSDLAQAPKGMDSATVLGIVDHHKLGDVTTSSPLEAWIWPVGCTNTVLKNMYDFYGIEIPKNLAGAMLCAILSDTVIFKSPTCTPADKKAVEELAKIVGVSDVMALGMEMFKVKSAVEGTSMKDLVFRDYKDFDMNGNKVGIGQLEVVDLSILEP
;
A
#
# COMPACT_ATOMS: atom_id res chain seq x y z
N ASP A 1 -5.20 10.73 -8.67
CA ASP A 1 -6.07 11.88 -8.41
C ASP A 1 -5.28 13.09 -7.89
N LEU A 2 -4.51 12.98 -6.80
CA LEU A 2 -3.73 14.09 -6.22
C LEU A 2 -2.86 14.81 -7.26
N TYR A 3 -2.03 14.08 -7.99
CA TYR A 3 -1.14 14.65 -9.01
C TYR A 3 -1.91 15.21 -10.22
N SER A 4 -3.02 14.54 -10.63
CA SER A 4 -3.88 15.07 -11.69
C SER A 4 -4.53 16.40 -11.28
N ASN A 5 -4.96 16.53 -10.02
CA ASN A 5 -5.50 17.80 -9.51
C ASN A 5 -4.44 18.90 -9.35
N ARG A 6 -3.16 18.53 -9.36
CA ARG A 6 -2.02 19.45 -9.45
C ARG A 6 -1.67 19.82 -10.91
N GLY A 7 -2.47 19.37 -11.88
CA GLY A 7 -2.29 19.68 -13.31
C GLY A 7 -1.28 18.75 -14.03
N MET A 8 -0.93 17.62 -13.44
CA MET A 8 -0.01 16.66 -14.05
C MET A 8 -0.80 15.60 -14.83
N ASP A 9 -0.29 15.22 -16.00
CA ASP A 9 -0.84 14.10 -16.79
C ASP A 9 -0.20 12.80 -16.25
N VAL A 10 -0.92 12.09 -15.40
CA VAL A 10 -0.44 10.86 -14.73
C VAL A 10 -1.46 9.72 -14.85
N THR A 11 -0.95 8.53 -15.04
CA THR A 11 -1.74 7.30 -15.08
C THR A 11 -1.36 6.41 -13.91
N PRO A 12 -2.31 6.00 -13.04
CA PRO A 12 -2.03 5.03 -11.99
C PRO A 12 -1.82 3.65 -12.59
N VAL A 13 -0.74 3.00 -12.17
CA VAL A 13 -0.38 1.65 -12.62
C VAL A 13 -0.03 0.76 -11.43
N ALA A 14 -0.14 -0.55 -11.61
CA ALA A 14 0.24 -1.56 -10.63
C ALA A 14 1.24 -2.53 -11.25
N GLN A 15 2.07 -3.17 -10.42
CA GLN A 15 3.05 -4.17 -10.87
C GLN A 15 2.45 -5.57 -11.02
N GLY A 16 1.25 -5.81 -10.48
CA GLY A 16 0.57 -7.10 -10.53
C GLY A 16 -0.95 -6.97 -10.42
N ALA A 17 -1.63 -8.09 -10.58
CA ALA A 17 -3.07 -8.16 -10.38
C ALA A 17 -3.44 -7.83 -8.92
N PRO A 18 -4.63 -7.24 -8.68
CA PRO A 18 -5.11 -6.98 -7.34
C PRO A 18 -5.18 -8.27 -6.51
N THR A 19 -4.81 -8.18 -5.24
CA THR A 19 -5.04 -9.25 -4.26
C THR A 19 -6.54 -9.32 -3.91
N PRO A 20 -7.04 -10.42 -3.31
CA PRO A 20 -8.44 -10.49 -2.85
C PRO A 20 -8.84 -9.32 -1.94
N GLU A 21 -7.94 -8.89 -1.05
CA GLU A 21 -8.14 -7.70 -0.21
C GLU A 21 -8.31 -6.44 -1.07
N THR A 22 -7.42 -6.24 -2.03
CA THR A 22 -7.48 -5.08 -2.93
C THR A 22 -8.76 -5.11 -3.77
N GLU A 23 -9.15 -6.26 -4.31
CA GLU A 23 -10.41 -6.41 -5.06
C GLU A 23 -11.63 -6.07 -4.21
N PHE A 24 -11.65 -6.50 -2.94
CA PHE A 24 -12.70 -6.14 -2.00
C PHE A 24 -12.81 -4.63 -1.84
N VAL A 25 -11.68 -3.94 -1.62
CA VAL A 25 -11.64 -2.48 -1.43
C VAL A 25 -12.09 -1.74 -2.69
N LEU A 26 -11.53 -2.11 -3.86
CA LEU A 26 -11.89 -1.50 -5.13
C LEU A 26 -13.38 -1.63 -5.43
N LYS A 27 -13.93 -2.84 -5.23
CA LYS A 27 -15.36 -3.11 -5.42
C LYS A 27 -16.23 -2.34 -4.43
N LYS A 28 -15.85 -2.32 -3.16
CA LYS A 28 -16.62 -1.66 -2.08
C LYS A 28 -16.76 -0.15 -2.33
N PHE A 29 -15.73 0.48 -2.87
CA PHE A 29 -15.69 1.92 -3.11
C PHE A 29 -15.87 2.32 -4.58
N GLY A 30 -16.16 1.36 -5.47
CA GLY A 30 -16.44 1.65 -6.88
C GLY A 30 -15.24 2.23 -7.63
N ILE A 31 -14.04 1.75 -7.34
CA ILE A 31 -12.79 2.18 -7.96
C ILE A 31 -12.37 1.14 -9.01
N ALA A 32 -12.05 1.59 -10.21
CA ALA A 32 -11.48 0.72 -11.23
C ALA A 32 -10.06 0.28 -10.85
N ALA A 33 -9.74 -0.99 -11.09
CA ALA A 33 -8.37 -1.48 -10.89
C ALA A 33 -7.40 -0.72 -11.81
N PRO A 34 -6.21 -0.34 -11.31
CA PRO A 34 -5.18 0.27 -12.14
C PRO A 34 -4.67 -0.72 -13.20
N GLN A 35 -4.17 -0.19 -14.31
CA GLN A 35 -3.54 -1.00 -15.35
C GLN A 35 -2.29 -1.68 -14.80
N VAL A 36 -2.12 -2.97 -15.10
CA VAL A 36 -0.88 -3.69 -14.78
C VAL A 36 0.19 -3.36 -15.81
N VAL A 37 1.37 -2.94 -15.32
CA VAL A 37 2.54 -2.62 -16.14
C VAL A 37 3.73 -3.41 -15.64
N ALA A 38 4.33 -4.19 -16.52
CA ALA A 38 5.47 -5.05 -16.20
C ALA A 38 6.83 -4.37 -16.45
N ASP A 39 6.86 -3.28 -17.23
CA ASP A 39 8.10 -2.60 -17.67
C ASP A 39 7.87 -1.08 -17.72
N VAL A 40 8.80 -0.34 -17.14
CA VAL A 40 8.77 1.13 -17.07
C VAL A 40 9.97 1.79 -17.76
N ALA A 41 10.71 1.04 -18.61
CA ALA A 41 11.86 1.55 -19.32
C ALA A 41 11.54 2.85 -20.09
N GLY A 42 12.36 3.88 -19.88
CA GLY A 42 12.24 5.18 -20.54
C GLY A 42 10.98 5.97 -20.15
N LYS A 43 10.31 5.62 -19.05
CA LYS A 43 9.14 6.34 -18.53
C LYS A 43 9.54 7.28 -17.41
N ASP A 44 8.75 8.35 -17.26
CA ASP A 44 8.76 9.18 -16.06
C ASP A 44 7.84 8.54 -15.03
N VAL A 45 8.34 8.33 -13.80
CA VAL A 45 7.62 7.56 -12.77
C VAL A 45 7.61 8.27 -11.42
N TYR A 46 6.49 8.11 -10.71
CA TYR A 46 6.38 8.35 -9.26
C TYR A 46 6.32 7.01 -8.55
N LEU A 47 7.22 6.78 -7.62
CA LEU A 47 7.24 5.57 -6.80
C LEU A 47 6.29 5.76 -5.61
N VAL A 48 5.47 4.76 -5.35
CA VAL A 48 4.52 4.78 -4.25
C VAL A 48 4.68 3.49 -3.44
N ASP A 49 4.90 3.63 -2.14
CA ASP A 49 4.98 2.53 -1.18
C ASP A 49 6.25 1.66 -1.29
N TYR A 50 7.27 2.15 -1.95
CA TYR A 50 8.61 1.55 -1.97
C TYR A 50 9.68 2.53 -2.46
N SER A 51 10.93 2.29 -2.06
CA SER A 51 12.12 2.97 -2.56
C SER A 51 13.32 2.01 -2.77
N ASP A 52 13.05 0.71 -2.82
CA ASP A 52 14.04 -0.37 -2.97
C ASP A 52 13.94 -0.98 -4.39
N LEU A 53 15.06 -1.01 -5.12
CA LEU A 53 15.11 -1.55 -6.49
C LEU A 53 14.73 -3.03 -6.57
N ALA A 54 14.90 -3.80 -5.47
CA ALA A 54 14.46 -5.18 -5.41
C ALA A 54 12.93 -5.33 -5.54
N GLN A 55 12.17 -4.28 -5.25
CA GLN A 55 10.70 -4.24 -5.39
C GLN A 55 10.25 -3.54 -6.68
N ALA A 56 11.18 -3.01 -7.47
CA ALA A 56 10.86 -2.23 -8.65
C ALA A 56 10.44 -3.11 -9.83
N PRO A 57 9.60 -2.58 -10.75
CA PRO A 57 9.32 -3.25 -12.02
C PRO A 57 10.55 -3.24 -12.92
N LYS A 58 10.51 -4.03 -13.98
CA LYS A 58 11.58 -4.01 -14.99
C LYS A 58 11.74 -2.62 -15.62
N GLY A 59 12.96 -2.29 -16.05
CA GLY A 59 13.25 -1.05 -16.75
C GLY A 59 13.47 0.17 -15.85
N MET A 60 13.50 0.01 -14.51
CA MET A 60 13.78 1.11 -13.58
C MET A 60 15.15 1.75 -13.78
N ASP A 61 16.13 1.02 -14.25
CA ASP A 61 17.49 1.49 -14.58
C ASP A 61 17.52 2.56 -15.68
N SER A 62 16.48 2.60 -16.51
CA SER A 62 16.32 3.56 -17.60
C SER A 62 15.08 4.47 -17.42
N ALA A 63 14.33 4.33 -16.34
CA ALA A 63 13.23 5.22 -15.99
C ALA A 63 13.72 6.49 -15.29
N THR A 64 12.96 7.58 -15.41
CA THR A 64 13.20 8.82 -14.68
C THR A 64 12.29 8.86 -13.45
N VAL A 65 12.86 8.82 -12.24
CA VAL A 65 12.09 8.96 -11.01
C VAL A 65 11.85 10.44 -10.73
N LEU A 66 10.59 10.87 -10.80
CA LEU A 66 10.15 12.25 -10.54
C LEU A 66 9.77 12.48 -9.08
N GLY A 67 9.38 11.44 -8.36
CA GLY A 67 9.05 11.54 -6.95
C GLY A 67 8.88 10.20 -6.26
N ILE A 68 8.90 10.24 -4.92
CA ILE A 68 8.71 9.07 -4.04
C ILE A 68 7.75 9.45 -2.93
N VAL A 69 6.72 8.62 -2.72
CA VAL A 69 5.82 8.71 -1.58
C VAL A 69 5.86 7.39 -0.83
N ASP A 70 6.38 7.36 0.38
CA ASP A 70 6.70 6.11 1.07
C ASP A 70 6.69 6.27 2.59
N HIS A 71 6.56 5.16 3.31
CA HIS A 71 6.67 5.09 4.76
C HIS A 71 7.76 4.11 5.25
N HIS A 72 8.42 3.43 4.32
CA HIS A 72 9.48 2.48 4.61
C HIS A 72 10.84 3.17 4.84
N LYS A 73 11.83 2.39 5.23
CA LYS A 73 13.24 2.83 5.18
C LYS A 73 13.61 3.16 3.74
N LEU A 74 14.48 4.16 3.57
CA LEU A 74 15.05 4.42 2.24
C LEU A 74 15.79 3.18 1.73
N GLY A 75 15.46 2.82 0.49
CA GLY A 75 16.14 1.79 -0.27
C GLY A 75 17.35 2.34 -1.02
N ASP A 76 17.65 1.73 -2.17
CA ASP A 76 18.81 2.00 -3.00
C ASP A 76 18.48 2.74 -4.32
N VAL A 77 17.26 3.27 -4.44
CA VAL A 77 16.88 4.14 -5.56
C VAL A 77 17.73 5.40 -5.55
N THR A 78 18.40 5.67 -6.66
CA THR A 78 19.17 6.89 -6.88
C THR A 78 18.61 7.66 -8.08
N THR A 79 18.74 8.99 -8.06
CA THR A 79 18.25 9.85 -9.12
C THR A 79 19.34 10.79 -9.63
N SER A 80 19.30 11.12 -10.91
CA SER A 80 20.21 12.09 -11.52
C SER A 80 19.75 13.55 -11.39
N SER A 81 18.52 13.76 -10.93
CA SER A 81 17.88 15.07 -10.79
C SER A 81 17.15 15.17 -9.45
N PRO A 82 16.92 16.39 -8.94
CA PRO A 82 16.08 16.60 -7.77
C PRO A 82 14.67 16.03 -7.98
N LEU A 83 14.09 15.44 -6.93
CA LEU A 83 12.76 14.84 -6.96
C LEU A 83 11.90 15.33 -5.80
N GLU A 84 10.60 15.15 -5.93
CA GLU A 84 9.65 15.35 -4.84
C GLU A 84 9.65 14.11 -3.94
N ALA A 85 10.10 14.21 -2.67
CA ALA A 85 10.11 13.09 -1.74
C ALA A 85 9.24 13.37 -0.51
N TRP A 86 8.27 12.48 -0.27
CA TRP A 86 7.42 12.45 0.91
C TRP A 86 7.61 11.12 1.61
N ILE A 87 8.55 11.07 2.55
CA ILE A 87 8.91 9.84 3.26
C ILE A 87 8.81 10.10 4.76
N TRP A 88 7.88 9.42 5.42
CA TRP A 88 7.59 9.59 6.84
C TRP A 88 7.55 8.25 7.57
N PRO A 89 8.06 8.16 8.80
CA PRO A 89 8.03 6.95 9.60
C PRO A 89 6.66 6.78 10.28
N VAL A 90 5.64 6.49 9.49
CA VAL A 90 4.25 6.24 9.89
C VAL A 90 3.84 4.81 9.52
N GLY A 91 2.65 4.38 9.91
CA GLY A 91 2.18 3.02 9.70
C GLY A 91 1.76 2.68 8.27
N CYS A 92 1.50 3.69 7.42
CA CYS A 92 1.02 3.47 6.05
C CYS A 92 1.36 4.64 5.13
N THR A 93 1.71 4.36 3.88
CA THR A 93 1.90 5.40 2.84
C THR A 93 0.63 6.25 2.63
N ASN A 94 -0.56 5.69 2.84
CA ASN A 94 -1.80 6.48 2.71
C ASN A 94 -1.96 7.54 3.81
N THR A 95 -1.30 7.40 4.95
CA THR A 95 -1.16 8.47 5.96
C THR A 95 -0.31 9.62 5.42
N VAL A 96 0.76 9.32 4.71
CA VAL A 96 1.58 10.32 4.02
C VAL A 96 0.76 11.02 2.95
N LEU A 97 0.04 10.26 2.09
CA LEU A 97 -0.84 10.81 1.05
C LEU A 97 -1.93 11.71 1.64
N LYS A 98 -2.56 11.35 2.77
CA LYS A 98 -3.55 12.20 3.45
C LYS A 98 -2.94 13.57 3.79
N ASN A 99 -1.72 13.59 4.32
CA ASN A 99 -1.03 14.83 4.64
C ASN A 99 -0.63 15.63 3.37
N MET A 100 -0.33 14.95 2.25
CA MET A 100 -0.10 15.63 0.97
C MET A 100 -1.37 16.32 0.46
N TYR A 101 -2.54 15.67 0.54
CA TYR A 101 -3.82 16.30 0.20
C TYR A 101 -4.07 17.56 1.03
N ASP A 102 -3.83 17.48 2.33
CA ASP A 102 -3.96 18.64 3.24
C ASP A 102 -2.97 19.75 2.88
N PHE A 103 -1.71 19.41 2.63
CA PHE A 103 -0.67 20.37 2.29
C PHE A 103 -0.98 21.14 0.99
N TYR A 104 -1.51 20.45 -0.01
CA TYR A 104 -1.89 21.07 -1.28
C TYR A 104 -3.31 21.68 -1.28
N GLY A 105 -4.07 21.51 -0.21
CA GLY A 105 -5.45 22.01 -0.10
C GLY A 105 -6.40 21.35 -1.12
N ILE A 106 -6.16 20.10 -1.47
CA ILE A 106 -6.95 19.33 -2.42
C ILE A 106 -7.93 18.45 -1.66
N GLU A 107 -9.21 18.49 -2.03
CA GLU A 107 -10.23 17.62 -1.44
C GLU A 107 -10.03 16.17 -1.88
N ILE A 108 -10.17 15.24 -0.95
CA ILE A 108 -10.09 13.80 -1.21
C ILE A 108 -11.46 13.31 -1.69
N PRO A 109 -11.58 12.75 -2.90
CA PRO A 109 -12.82 12.12 -3.35
C PRO A 109 -13.27 11.01 -2.40
N LYS A 110 -14.57 10.92 -2.15
CA LYS A 110 -15.15 9.99 -1.17
C LYS A 110 -14.74 8.52 -1.39
N ASN A 111 -14.70 8.08 -2.63
CA ASN A 111 -14.29 6.72 -2.99
C ASN A 111 -12.80 6.48 -2.69
N LEU A 112 -11.93 7.44 -3.00
CA LEU A 112 -10.50 7.34 -2.68
C LEU A 112 -10.25 7.42 -1.18
N ALA A 113 -10.98 8.27 -0.46
CA ALA A 113 -10.92 8.31 1.00
C ALA A 113 -11.23 6.93 1.62
N GLY A 114 -12.20 6.20 1.04
CA GLY A 114 -12.51 4.84 1.46
C GLY A 114 -11.37 3.84 1.22
N ALA A 115 -10.72 3.90 0.07
CA ALA A 115 -9.57 3.07 -0.23
C ALA A 115 -8.37 3.40 0.67
N MET A 116 -8.08 4.69 0.88
CA MET A 116 -7.02 5.16 1.77
C MET A 116 -7.27 4.71 3.22
N LEU A 117 -8.51 4.82 3.69
CA LEU A 117 -8.93 4.32 5.00
C LEU A 117 -8.63 2.84 5.16
N CYS A 118 -9.05 2.01 4.21
CA CYS A 118 -8.79 0.57 4.22
C CYS A 118 -7.30 0.24 4.18
N ALA A 119 -6.50 0.94 3.38
CA ALA A 119 -5.07 0.73 3.31
C ALA A 119 -4.38 1.00 4.66
N ILE A 120 -4.75 2.09 5.36
CA ILE A 120 -4.21 2.37 6.69
C ILE A 120 -4.62 1.29 7.70
N LEU A 121 -5.86 0.83 7.67
CA LEU A 121 -6.32 -0.26 8.55
C LEU A 121 -5.59 -1.58 8.25
N SER A 122 -5.28 -1.87 6.97
CA SER A 122 -4.51 -3.05 6.59
C SER A 122 -3.09 -3.01 7.13
N ASP A 123 -2.32 -1.98 6.80
CA ASP A 123 -0.90 -1.86 7.16
C ASP A 123 -0.69 -1.76 8.68
N THR A 124 -1.64 -1.13 9.37
CA THR A 124 -1.59 -1.01 10.83
C THR A 124 -2.20 -2.19 11.57
N VAL A 125 -2.67 -3.22 10.86
CA VAL A 125 -3.38 -4.38 11.43
C VAL A 125 -4.49 -3.90 12.38
N ILE A 126 -5.33 -3.01 11.90
CA ILE A 126 -6.37 -2.32 12.67
C ILE A 126 -5.78 -1.73 13.98
N PHE A 127 -4.73 -0.91 13.83
CA PHE A 127 -3.98 -0.24 14.92
C PHE A 127 -3.19 -1.14 15.88
N LYS A 128 -3.06 -2.44 15.59
CA LYS A 128 -2.30 -3.38 16.42
C LYS A 128 -0.82 -3.48 16.04
N SER A 129 -0.44 -3.06 14.82
CA SER A 129 0.95 -3.06 14.40
C SER A 129 1.81 -2.15 15.27
N PRO A 130 3.04 -2.55 15.63
CA PRO A 130 3.98 -1.68 16.34
C PRO A 130 4.40 -0.46 15.51
N THR A 131 4.19 -0.48 14.20
CA THR A 131 4.46 0.66 13.30
C THR A 131 3.33 1.70 13.31
N CYS A 132 2.16 1.38 13.89
CA CYS A 132 1.03 2.31 13.95
C CYS A 132 1.36 3.53 14.80
N THR A 133 1.13 4.71 14.24
CA THR A 133 1.40 6.00 14.87
C THR A 133 0.12 6.78 15.20
N PRO A 134 0.19 7.83 16.03
CA PRO A 134 -0.94 8.75 16.22
C PRO A 134 -1.40 9.43 14.92
N ALA A 135 -0.49 9.64 13.96
CA ALA A 135 -0.82 10.23 12.66
C ALA A 135 -1.74 9.30 11.85
N ASP A 136 -1.51 7.98 11.89
CA ASP A 136 -2.36 6.99 11.23
C ASP A 136 -3.78 6.99 11.80
N LYS A 137 -3.90 7.03 13.12
CA LYS A 137 -5.21 7.09 13.80
C LYS A 137 -5.97 8.36 13.43
N LYS A 138 -5.29 9.50 13.42
CA LYS A 138 -5.88 10.78 13.00
C LYS A 138 -6.33 10.74 11.55
N ALA A 139 -5.50 10.23 10.65
CA ALA A 139 -5.85 10.10 9.24
C ALA A 139 -7.10 9.21 9.05
N VAL A 140 -7.18 8.07 9.77
CA VAL A 140 -8.36 7.20 9.76
C VAL A 140 -9.62 7.93 10.22
N GLU A 141 -9.56 8.69 11.32
CA GLU A 141 -10.71 9.45 11.81
C GLU A 141 -11.21 10.49 10.80
N GLU A 142 -10.30 11.18 10.13
CA GLU A 142 -10.64 12.19 9.13
C GLU A 142 -11.19 11.55 7.84
N LEU A 143 -10.56 10.48 7.34
CA LEU A 143 -11.02 9.74 6.18
C LEU A 143 -12.38 9.08 6.43
N ALA A 144 -12.61 8.51 7.61
CA ALA A 144 -13.89 7.94 8.01
C ALA A 144 -15.04 8.96 7.96
N LYS A 145 -14.78 10.21 8.36
CA LYS A 145 -15.77 11.30 8.24
C LYS A 145 -16.10 11.61 6.78
N ILE A 146 -15.09 11.66 5.89
CA ILE A 146 -15.31 11.91 4.45
C ILE A 146 -16.16 10.79 3.83
N VAL A 147 -15.87 9.55 4.18
CA VAL A 147 -16.58 8.36 3.67
C VAL A 147 -17.96 8.21 4.29
N GLY A 148 -18.14 8.64 5.55
CA GLY A 148 -19.35 8.42 6.33
C GLY A 148 -19.37 7.05 7.01
N VAL A 149 -18.18 6.48 7.34
CA VAL A 149 -18.03 5.22 8.07
C VAL A 149 -18.03 5.53 9.57
N SER A 150 -18.99 4.99 10.29
CA SER A 150 -19.12 5.15 11.74
C SER A 150 -18.34 4.10 12.56
N ASP A 151 -18.16 2.90 12.00
CA ASP A 151 -17.46 1.79 12.65
C ASP A 151 -16.29 1.32 11.76
N VAL A 152 -15.13 1.93 11.98
CA VAL A 152 -13.90 1.59 11.26
C VAL A 152 -13.36 0.21 11.65
N MET A 153 -13.66 -0.26 12.87
CA MET A 153 -13.26 -1.59 13.32
C MET A 153 -14.02 -2.67 12.56
N ALA A 154 -15.34 -2.51 12.40
CA ALA A 154 -16.17 -3.43 11.61
C ALA A 154 -15.70 -3.47 10.15
N LEU A 155 -15.41 -2.32 9.53
CA LEU A 155 -14.86 -2.25 8.18
C LEU A 155 -13.51 -2.98 8.06
N GLY A 156 -12.60 -2.74 9.01
CA GLY A 156 -11.32 -3.42 9.05
C GLY A 156 -11.46 -4.94 9.17
N MET A 157 -12.34 -5.40 10.05
CA MET A 157 -12.60 -6.84 10.24
C MET A 157 -13.25 -7.49 9.01
N GLU A 158 -14.15 -6.78 8.30
CA GLU A 158 -14.72 -7.26 7.04
C GLU A 158 -13.62 -7.47 5.98
N MET A 159 -12.71 -6.51 5.86
CA MET A 159 -11.57 -6.58 4.95
C MET A 159 -10.59 -7.70 5.34
N PHE A 160 -10.25 -7.82 6.62
CA PHE A 160 -9.34 -8.87 7.10
C PHE A 160 -9.90 -10.28 6.93
N LYS A 161 -11.21 -10.48 7.01
CA LYS A 161 -11.81 -11.77 6.67
C LYS A 161 -11.52 -12.20 5.24
N VAL A 162 -11.50 -11.25 4.30
CA VAL A 162 -11.14 -11.52 2.91
C VAL A 162 -9.63 -11.75 2.77
N LYS A 163 -8.81 -10.89 3.41
CA LYS A 163 -7.34 -10.99 3.40
C LYS A 163 -6.84 -12.32 3.96
N SER A 164 -7.44 -12.78 5.07
CA SER A 164 -7.04 -13.99 5.77
C SER A 164 -7.69 -15.27 5.26
N ALA A 165 -8.55 -15.18 4.22
CA ALA A 165 -9.16 -16.38 3.65
C ALA A 165 -8.07 -17.32 3.11
N VAL A 166 -8.07 -18.55 3.62
CA VAL A 166 -7.12 -19.62 3.26
C VAL A 166 -7.78 -20.73 2.45
N GLU A 167 -9.11 -20.77 2.44
CA GLU A 167 -9.89 -21.80 1.76
C GLU A 167 -9.57 -21.86 0.26
N GLY A 168 -9.26 -23.05 -0.23
CA GLY A 168 -8.90 -23.27 -1.63
C GLY A 168 -7.48 -22.83 -2.02
N THR A 169 -6.70 -22.26 -1.09
CA THR A 169 -5.31 -21.85 -1.36
C THR A 169 -4.35 -22.98 -0.99
N SER A 170 -3.37 -23.27 -1.86
CA SER A 170 -2.37 -24.28 -1.56
C SER A 170 -1.46 -23.84 -0.41
N MET A 171 -0.94 -24.81 0.37
CA MET A 171 0.00 -24.52 1.47
C MET A 171 1.23 -23.75 0.96
N LYS A 172 1.69 -24.06 -0.26
CA LYS A 172 2.79 -23.34 -0.89
C LYS A 172 2.43 -21.88 -1.10
N ASP A 173 1.27 -21.59 -1.67
CA ASP A 173 0.83 -20.21 -1.94
C ASP A 173 0.57 -19.44 -0.65
N LEU A 174 0.13 -20.11 0.42
CA LEU A 174 0.01 -19.50 1.75
C LEU A 174 1.36 -19.09 2.32
N VAL A 175 2.36 -19.97 2.28
CA VAL A 175 3.72 -19.67 2.78
C VAL A 175 4.38 -18.54 2.00
N PHE A 176 4.15 -18.49 0.68
CA PHE A 176 4.75 -17.49 -0.20
C PHE A 176 3.89 -16.23 -0.40
N ARG A 177 2.78 -16.08 0.31
CA ARG A 177 1.87 -14.92 0.20
C ARG A 177 2.55 -13.61 0.62
N ASP A 178 3.32 -13.64 1.71
CA ASP A 178 4.22 -12.57 2.16
C ASP A 178 5.52 -13.22 2.64
N TYR A 179 6.42 -13.46 1.70
CA TYR A 179 7.67 -14.17 1.91
C TYR A 179 8.86 -13.31 1.53
N LYS A 180 9.87 -13.29 2.40
CA LYS A 180 11.13 -12.57 2.14
C LYS A 180 12.33 -13.44 2.44
N ASP A 181 13.32 -13.39 1.57
CA ASP A 181 14.64 -14.00 1.77
C ASP A 181 15.59 -13.04 2.48
N PHE A 182 16.33 -13.57 3.43
CA PHE A 182 17.36 -12.84 4.16
C PHE A 182 18.68 -13.62 4.10
N ASP A 183 19.80 -12.89 4.00
CA ASP A 183 21.11 -13.45 4.28
C ASP A 183 21.51 -13.05 5.72
N MET A 184 21.63 -14.05 6.58
CA MET A 184 22.02 -13.87 7.97
C MET A 184 23.39 -14.52 8.20
N ASN A 185 24.47 -13.75 8.03
CA ASN A 185 25.86 -14.21 8.17
C ASN A 185 26.19 -15.42 7.26
N GLY A 186 25.77 -15.36 5.99
CA GLY A 186 25.99 -16.43 5.01
C GLY A 186 24.98 -17.58 5.08
N ASN A 187 24.01 -17.53 5.98
CA ASN A 187 22.87 -18.45 6.01
C ASN A 187 21.68 -17.82 5.32
N LYS A 188 21.12 -18.52 4.31
CA LYS A 188 19.87 -18.10 3.68
C LYS A 188 18.70 -18.48 4.57
N VAL A 189 17.92 -17.49 4.99
CA VAL A 189 16.74 -17.64 5.83
C VAL A 189 15.53 -17.07 5.11
N GLY A 190 14.51 -17.91 4.87
CA GLY A 190 13.22 -17.47 4.34
C GLY A 190 12.24 -17.25 5.50
N ILE A 191 11.55 -16.11 5.48
CA ILE A 191 10.50 -15.78 6.45
C ILE A 191 9.21 -15.56 5.68
N GLY A 192 8.20 -16.41 5.90
CA GLY A 192 6.84 -16.23 5.44
C GLY A 192 5.97 -15.70 6.57
N GLN A 193 5.14 -14.70 6.29
CA GLN A 193 4.18 -14.15 7.24
C GLN A 193 2.76 -14.40 6.73
N LEU A 194 1.89 -14.90 7.59
CA LEU A 194 0.48 -15.06 7.31
C LEU A 194 -0.32 -14.31 8.38
N GLU A 195 -1.01 -13.25 7.97
CA GLU A 195 -1.89 -12.49 8.83
C GLU A 195 -3.30 -13.11 8.80
N VAL A 196 -3.78 -13.52 9.96
CA VAL A 196 -5.08 -14.16 10.11
C VAL A 196 -5.92 -13.48 11.20
N VAL A 197 -7.22 -13.50 11.05
CA VAL A 197 -8.16 -12.94 12.03
C VAL A 197 -8.22 -13.82 13.28
N ASP A 198 -8.16 -15.14 13.09
CA ASP A 198 -8.25 -16.15 14.13
C ASP A 198 -7.38 -17.35 13.73
N LEU A 199 -6.67 -17.93 14.68
CA LEU A 199 -5.83 -19.10 14.45
C LEU A 199 -6.65 -20.35 14.12
N SER A 200 -7.93 -20.41 14.46
CA SER A 200 -8.80 -21.53 14.14
C SER A 200 -8.95 -21.81 12.64
N ILE A 201 -8.73 -20.80 11.79
CA ILE A 201 -8.73 -20.99 10.33
C ILE A 201 -7.51 -21.76 9.80
N LEU A 202 -6.49 -21.97 10.63
CA LEU A 202 -5.29 -22.74 10.31
C LEU A 202 -5.37 -24.20 10.84
N GLU A 203 -6.41 -24.53 11.59
CA GLU A 203 -6.63 -25.90 12.06
C GLU A 203 -7.16 -26.75 10.90
N PRO A 204 -6.64 -28.00 10.75
CA PRO A 204 -7.03 -28.90 9.65
C PRO A 204 -8.45 -29.40 9.77
#